data_b591b7cc7c303d2e49a5bd42daf49385
#
_entry.id   b591b7cc7c303d2e49a5bd42daf49385
#
_cell.length_a   1.000
_cell.length_b   1.000
_cell.length_c   1.000
_cell.angle_alpha   90.00
_cell.angle_beta   90.00
_cell.angle_gamma   90.00
#
_symmetry.space_group_name_H-M   'P 1'
#
loop_
_entity.id
_entity.type
_entity.pdbx_description
1 polymer ?
#
loop_
_entity_poly.entity_id
_entity_poly.type
_entity_poly.pdbx_seq_one_letter_code
_entity_poly.pdbx_strand_id
1 'polypeptide(L)'
;MNDFFQLKYLSLQQNFTIMKKFIILTLMAVVCIAASAQTKKVSILGDSYSTFQGVGPSHYAPFYPNDRNDVKEVDQTWWSLFIKAKGYQLEKNDSWGGTTICGTGYGRMDSSRNNFISRVDSLGNPDIIFVFGGTNDAWANSPVGEYQYSDWTKEDCKNFRPALACLFDMLQKRYPKARICSLLNSELREPINESMREICKHYNIQLIELHDIDKQNGHPSISGMKSICDQLLTGLKD
;
A
#
# COMPACT_ATOMS: atom_id res chain seq x y z
N MET A 1 -76.72 -12.25 2.17
CA MET A 1 -75.98 -11.19 2.87
C MET A 1 -74.65 -11.67 3.45
N ASN A 2 -74.42 -13.00 3.56
CA ASN A 2 -73.12 -13.55 4.10
C ASN A 2 -71.99 -13.62 3.07
N ASP A 3 -72.28 -13.82 1.80
CA ASP A 3 -71.19 -14.04 0.79
C ASP A 3 -70.32 -12.78 0.49
N PHE A 4 -70.93 -11.61 0.55
CA PHE A 4 -70.25 -10.36 0.31
C PHE A 4 -69.21 -10.03 1.42
N PHE A 5 -69.54 -10.34 2.65
CA PHE A 5 -68.61 -10.16 3.80
C PHE A 5 -67.46 -11.17 3.78
N GLN A 6 -67.70 -12.40 3.37
CA GLN A 6 -66.71 -13.45 3.20
C GLN A 6 -65.70 -13.09 2.11
N LEU A 7 -66.15 -12.61 0.95
CA LEU A 7 -65.26 -12.17 -0.15
C LEU A 7 -64.39 -10.96 0.25
N LYS A 8 -64.98 -10.02 0.98
CA LYS A 8 -64.18 -8.85 1.47
C LYS A 8 -63.16 -9.23 2.52
N TYR A 9 -63.49 -10.20 3.38
CA TYR A 9 -62.54 -10.73 4.38
C TYR A 9 -61.35 -11.48 3.74
N LEU A 10 -61.62 -12.32 2.74
CA LEU A 10 -60.62 -13.04 1.98
C LEU A 10 -59.71 -12.10 1.20
N SER A 11 -60.23 -11.05 0.58
CA SER A 11 -59.47 -10.01 -0.13
C SER A 11 -58.57 -9.23 0.83
N LEU A 12 -59.03 -8.89 2.04
CA LEU A 12 -58.21 -8.23 3.07
C LEU A 12 -57.09 -9.12 3.58
N GLN A 13 -57.33 -10.41 3.80
CA GLN A 13 -56.31 -11.38 4.18
C GLN A 13 -55.25 -11.57 3.10
N GLN A 14 -55.69 -11.61 1.83
CA GLN A 14 -54.79 -11.75 0.69
C GLN A 14 -53.89 -10.52 0.53
N ASN A 15 -54.45 -9.32 0.65
CA ASN A 15 -53.70 -8.06 0.63
C ASN A 15 -52.70 -7.94 1.80
N PHE A 16 -53.08 -8.38 3.00
CA PHE A 16 -52.21 -8.40 4.17
C PHE A 16 -51.05 -9.38 4.01
N THR A 17 -51.30 -10.53 3.38
CA THR A 17 -50.26 -11.52 3.08
C THR A 17 -49.26 -11.01 2.03
N ILE A 18 -49.78 -10.32 0.98
CA ILE A 18 -48.94 -9.68 -0.05
C ILE A 18 -48.07 -8.58 0.57
N MET A 19 -48.69 -7.73 1.40
CA MET A 19 -47.98 -6.65 2.09
C MET A 19 -46.87 -7.18 3.02
N LYS A 20 -47.12 -8.27 3.77
CA LYS A 20 -46.09 -8.94 4.58
C LYS A 20 -44.95 -9.47 3.72
N LYS A 21 -45.22 -10.09 2.59
CA LYS A 21 -44.21 -10.58 1.65
C LYS A 21 -43.36 -9.42 1.09
N PHE A 22 -43.98 -8.30 0.74
CA PHE A 22 -43.27 -7.10 0.28
C PHE A 22 -42.35 -6.51 1.37
N ILE A 23 -42.85 -6.41 2.61
CA ILE A 23 -42.05 -5.92 3.75
C ILE A 23 -40.84 -6.83 4.01
N ILE A 24 -41.03 -8.16 3.97
CA ILE A 24 -39.94 -9.13 4.17
C ILE A 24 -38.92 -9.04 3.03
N LEU A 25 -39.38 -8.90 1.76
CA LEU A 25 -38.49 -8.73 0.61
C LEU A 25 -37.69 -7.43 0.70
N THR A 26 -38.33 -6.34 1.13
CA THR A 26 -37.66 -5.03 1.31
C THR A 26 -36.67 -5.07 2.46
N LEU A 27 -36.98 -5.71 3.58
CA LEU A 27 -36.05 -5.94 4.67
C LEU A 27 -34.87 -6.83 4.26
N MET A 28 -35.10 -7.90 3.51
CA MET A 28 -34.00 -8.73 2.96
C MET A 28 -33.12 -7.95 1.97
N ALA A 29 -33.72 -7.12 1.11
CA ALA A 29 -32.95 -6.27 0.20
C ALA A 29 -32.12 -5.24 0.94
N VAL A 30 -32.63 -4.62 2.02
CA VAL A 30 -31.89 -3.68 2.86
C VAL A 30 -30.75 -4.38 3.62
N VAL A 31 -30.96 -5.61 4.10
CA VAL A 31 -29.91 -6.42 4.74
C VAL A 31 -28.84 -6.86 3.74
N CYS A 32 -29.18 -7.13 2.48
CA CYS A 32 -28.21 -7.44 1.43
C CYS A 32 -27.37 -6.22 0.98
N ILE A 33 -27.92 -4.99 1.08
CA ILE A 33 -27.16 -3.76 0.79
C ILE A 33 -26.23 -3.38 1.94
N ALA A 34 -26.52 -3.84 3.16
CA ALA A 34 -25.62 -3.78 4.31
C ALA A 34 -24.58 -4.93 4.32
N ALA A 35 -24.34 -5.61 3.18
CA ALA A 35 -23.12 -6.38 3.01
C ALA A 35 -21.96 -5.39 3.17
N SER A 36 -21.39 -5.35 4.38
CA SER A 36 -20.32 -4.43 4.77
C SER A 36 -19.25 -4.49 3.70
N ALA A 37 -19.03 -3.38 3.01
CA ALA A 37 -17.86 -3.26 2.16
C ALA A 37 -16.68 -3.68 3.04
N GLN A 38 -16.10 -4.83 2.75
CA GLN A 38 -14.99 -5.36 3.54
C GLN A 38 -13.92 -4.29 3.60
N THR A 39 -13.54 -3.87 4.81
CA THR A 39 -12.51 -2.85 5.02
C THR A 39 -11.26 -3.26 4.27
N LYS A 40 -10.80 -2.43 3.34
CA LYS A 40 -9.59 -2.73 2.56
C LYS A 40 -8.36 -2.83 3.47
N LYS A 41 -7.54 -3.81 3.20
CA LYS A 41 -6.30 -4.09 3.93
C LYS A 41 -5.11 -3.55 3.16
N VAL A 42 -4.23 -2.86 3.86
CA VAL A 42 -3.05 -2.21 3.29
C VAL A 42 -1.79 -2.86 3.84
N SER A 43 -0.87 -3.22 2.96
CA SER A 43 0.50 -3.58 3.34
C SER A 43 1.51 -2.60 2.78
N ILE A 44 2.61 -2.44 3.50
CA ILE A 44 3.69 -1.53 3.16
C ILE A 44 4.98 -2.34 3.05
N LEU A 45 5.61 -2.27 1.89
CA LEU A 45 6.98 -2.70 1.66
C LEU A 45 7.84 -1.45 1.56
N GLY A 46 8.58 -1.14 2.64
CA GLY A 46 9.21 0.16 2.76
C GLY A 46 10.63 0.14 3.35
N ASP A 47 11.18 1.34 3.44
CA ASP A 47 12.44 1.63 4.12
C ASP A 47 12.20 2.47 5.40
N SER A 48 13.21 3.22 5.86
CA SER A 48 13.15 4.04 7.08
C SER A 48 12.02 5.08 7.09
N TYR A 49 11.54 5.54 5.92
CA TYR A 49 10.46 6.52 5.80
C TYR A 49 9.10 5.97 6.28
N SER A 50 9.00 4.66 6.41
CA SER A 50 7.76 3.97 6.80
C SER A 50 7.88 3.19 8.11
N THR A 51 9.06 3.18 8.76
CA THR A 51 9.26 2.47 10.03
C THR A 51 8.67 3.24 11.21
N PHE A 52 8.23 2.50 12.22
CA PHE A 52 7.91 3.05 13.54
C PHE A 52 8.11 1.98 14.63
N GLN A 53 8.59 2.39 15.81
CA GLN A 53 8.82 1.49 16.93
C GLN A 53 7.55 0.74 17.32
N GLY A 54 7.67 -0.58 17.49
CA GLY A 54 6.54 -1.46 17.82
C GLY A 54 5.65 -1.82 16.63
N VAL A 55 5.95 -1.29 15.42
CA VAL A 55 5.27 -1.66 14.18
C VAL A 55 6.30 -2.18 13.18
N GLY A 56 6.06 -3.35 12.61
CA GLY A 56 7.01 -4.02 11.72
C GLY A 56 7.86 -5.09 12.43
N PRO A 57 8.89 -5.61 11.75
CA PRO A 57 9.68 -6.72 12.28
C PRO A 57 10.58 -6.29 13.44
N SER A 58 10.53 -7.05 14.55
CA SER A 58 11.24 -6.73 15.80
C SER A 58 12.78 -6.81 15.71
N HIS A 59 13.29 -7.48 14.67
CA HIS A 59 14.74 -7.65 14.47
C HIS A 59 15.39 -6.50 13.68
N TYR A 60 14.61 -5.48 13.28
CA TYR A 60 15.10 -4.33 12.53
C TYR A 60 14.82 -3.04 13.29
N ALA A 61 15.85 -2.22 13.52
CA ALA A 61 15.70 -0.96 14.24
C ALA A 61 14.88 0.05 13.41
N PRO A 62 13.78 0.59 13.95
CA PRO A 62 13.01 1.62 13.27
C PRO A 62 13.75 2.96 13.31
N PHE A 63 13.45 3.84 12.35
CA PHE A 63 13.94 5.22 12.40
C PHE A 63 13.12 6.06 13.39
N TYR A 64 11.81 5.89 13.41
CA TYR A 64 10.90 6.64 14.29
C TYR A 64 10.47 5.83 15.51
N PRO A 65 10.32 6.51 16.68
CA PRO A 65 10.74 7.87 16.99
C PRO A 65 12.25 7.98 17.26
N ASN A 66 12.83 9.18 17.08
CA ASN A 66 14.20 9.48 17.51
C ASN A 66 14.34 10.99 17.84
N ASP A 67 15.44 11.37 18.49
CA ASP A 67 15.64 12.75 18.97
C ASP A 67 15.93 13.78 17.86
N ARG A 68 16.23 13.32 16.66
CA ARG A 68 16.60 14.18 15.53
C ARG A 68 15.45 14.43 14.55
N ASN A 69 14.24 13.99 14.90
CA ASN A 69 13.05 14.17 14.10
C ASN A 69 11.83 14.40 15.03
N ASP A 70 10.85 15.16 14.58
CA ASP A 70 9.68 15.55 15.39
C ASP A 70 8.55 14.52 15.40
N VAL A 71 8.58 13.49 14.52
CA VAL A 71 7.61 12.39 14.53
C VAL A 71 7.84 11.51 15.76
N LYS A 72 6.94 11.57 16.72
CA LYS A 72 7.03 10.87 18.02
C LYS A 72 5.96 9.81 18.22
N GLU A 73 4.84 9.92 17.51
CA GLU A 73 3.69 9.04 17.66
C GLU A 73 3.37 8.32 16.33
N VAL A 74 2.88 7.09 16.43
CA VAL A 74 2.57 6.27 15.26
C VAL A 74 1.49 6.88 14.36
N ASP A 75 0.55 7.60 14.94
CA ASP A 75 -0.54 8.27 14.22
C ASP A 75 -0.09 9.52 13.43
N GLN A 76 1.16 9.95 13.61
CA GLN A 76 1.80 11.00 12.82
C GLN A 76 2.45 10.46 11.53
N THR A 77 2.59 9.13 11.37
CA THR A 77 3.20 8.55 10.17
C THR A 77 2.27 8.66 8.95
N TRP A 78 2.83 8.82 7.76
CA TRP A 78 2.08 8.97 6.52
C TRP A 78 1.06 7.84 6.28
N TRP A 79 1.46 6.61 6.58
CA TRP A 79 0.62 5.43 6.36
C TRP A 79 -0.50 5.32 7.41
N SER A 80 -0.25 5.68 8.66
CA SER A 80 -1.30 5.71 9.69
C SER A 80 -2.34 6.78 9.38
N LEU A 81 -1.90 7.98 8.99
CA LEU A 81 -2.78 9.06 8.52
C LEU A 81 -3.62 8.64 7.33
N PHE A 82 -3.00 8.00 6.31
CA PHE A 82 -3.70 7.53 5.12
C PHE A 82 -4.74 6.46 5.44
N ILE A 83 -4.37 5.43 6.20
CA ILE A 83 -5.25 4.34 6.61
C ILE A 83 -6.46 4.88 7.38
N LYS A 84 -6.23 5.80 8.32
CA LYS A 84 -7.29 6.46 9.09
C LYS A 84 -8.22 7.28 8.19
N ALA A 85 -7.68 8.08 7.28
CA ALA A 85 -8.47 8.92 6.38
C ALA A 85 -9.35 8.09 5.42
N LYS A 86 -8.89 6.94 4.96
CA LYS A 86 -9.64 6.05 4.06
C LYS A 86 -10.53 5.03 4.81
N GLY A 87 -10.43 4.93 6.12
CA GLY A 87 -11.11 3.89 6.89
C GLY A 87 -10.61 2.48 6.56
N TYR A 88 -9.33 2.34 6.18
CA TYR A 88 -8.70 1.06 5.85
C TYR A 88 -8.10 0.40 7.10
N GLN A 89 -7.53 -0.78 6.95
CA GLN A 89 -6.85 -1.52 8.00
C GLN A 89 -5.40 -1.82 7.59
N LEU A 90 -4.45 -1.67 8.52
CA LEU A 90 -3.09 -2.15 8.30
C LEU A 90 -3.07 -3.67 8.36
N GLU A 91 -2.69 -4.31 7.27
CA GLU A 91 -2.43 -5.75 7.23
C GLU A 91 -1.01 -6.04 7.69
N LYS A 92 -0.03 -5.36 7.08
CA LYS A 92 1.38 -5.53 7.41
C LYS A 92 2.18 -4.26 7.09
N ASN A 93 3.04 -3.85 8.00
CA ASN A 93 4.12 -2.92 7.67
C ASN A 93 5.45 -3.69 7.74
N ASP A 94 6.01 -3.98 6.57
CA ASP A 94 7.31 -4.63 6.43
C ASP A 94 8.36 -3.63 5.91
N SER A 95 8.57 -2.59 6.72
CA SER A 95 9.53 -1.53 6.41
C SER A 95 10.81 -1.70 7.24
N TRP A 96 11.95 -1.65 6.57
CA TRP A 96 13.26 -1.86 7.18
C TRP A 96 14.19 -0.69 6.86
N GLY A 97 14.69 0.00 7.90
CA GLY A 97 15.56 1.16 7.75
C GLY A 97 16.87 0.84 7.00
N GLY A 98 17.29 1.73 6.11
CA GLY A 98 18.56 1.61 5.36
C GLY A 98 18.56 0.57 4.24
N THR A 99 17.42 -0.11 3.96
CA THR A 99 17.37 -1.17 2.94
C THR A 99 17.19 -0.60 1.54
N THR A 100 17.86 -1.21 0.57
CA THR A 100 17.78 -0.91 -0.87
C THR A 100 16.80 -1.82 -1.58
N ILE A 101 16.29 -1.41 -2.73
CA ILE A 101 15.54 -2.29 -3.64
C ILE A 101 16.47 -3.32 -4.24
N CYS A 102 17.64 -2.90 -4.73
CA CYS A 102 18.63 -3.80 -5.31
C CYS A 102 19.51 -4.50 -4.27
N GLY A 103 20.29 -5.48 -4.72
CA GLY A 103 21.21 -6.24 -3.88
C GLY A 103 22.50 -5.50 -3.52
N THR A 104 22.69 -4.25 -3.97
CA THR A 104 23.88 -3.45 -3.65
C THR A 104 23.50 -2.30 -2.72
N GLY A 105 23.95 -2.39 -1.47
CA GLY A 105 23.73 -1.37 -0.45
C GLY A 105 24.88 -0.38 -0.28
N TYR A 106 24.87 0.31 0.87
CA TYR A 106 25.90 1.29 1.25
C TYR A 106 27.30 0.68 1.22
N GLY A 107 28.26 1.44 0.71
CA GLY A 107 29.66 0.97 0.58
C GLY A 107 29.81 -0.22 -0.37
N ARG A 108 28.86 -0.43 -1.28
CA ARG A 108 28.83 -1.57 -2.20
C ARG A 108 28.69 -2.94 -1.52
N MET A 109 28.19 -2.97 -0.30
CA MET A 109 27.93 -4.23 0.42
C MET A 109 26.78 -5.01 -0.22
N ASP A 110 26.86 -6.33 -0.15
CA ASP A 110 25.78 -7.21 -0.57
C ASP A 110 24.59 -7.10 0.40
N SER A 111 23.50 -6.55 -0.09
CA SER A 111 22.23 -6.37 0.63
C SER A 111 21.16 -7.37 0.20
N SER A 112 21.49 -8.38 -0.60
CA SER A 112 20.50 -9.30 -1.20
C SER A 112 19.65 -10.06 -0.20
N ARG A 113 20.11 -10.21 1.04
CA ARG A 113 19.35 -10.87 2.12
C ARG A 113 18.34 -9.97 2.82
N ASN A 114 18.49 -8.64 2.68
CA ASN A 114 17.73 -7.65 3.43
C ASN A 114 17.04 -6.63 2.51
N ASN A 115 17.18 -6.77 1.20
CA ASN A 115 16.59 -5.87 0.21
C ASN A 115 15.07 -6.06 0.07
N PHE A 116 14.43 -5.24 -0.74
CA PHE A 116 12.98 -5.33 -0.96
C PHE A 116 12.55 -6.66 -1.57
N ILE A 117 13.34 -7.22 -2.50
CA ILE A 117 13.04 -8.49 -3.17
C ILE A 117 12.94 -9.63 -2.14
N SER A 118 13.84 -9.68 -1.16
CA SER A 118 13.88 -10.75 -0.15
C SER A 118 12.67 -10.78 0.77
N ARG A 119 11.82 -9.74 0.75
CA ARG A 119 10.68 -9.55 1.64
C ARG A 119 9.32 -9.65 0.96
N VAL A 120 9.30 -9.99 -0.34
CA VAL A 120 8.05 -10.05 -1.12
C VAL A 120 6.99 -10.96 -0.48
N ASP A 121 7.39 -12.07 0.13
CA ASP A 121 6.46 -13.06 0.70
C ASP A 121 5.88 -12.67 2.08
N SER A 122 6.34 -11.56 2.67
CA SER A 122 6.02 -11.20 4.06
C SER A 122 4.80 -10.29 4.23
N LEU A 123 4.08 -9.94 3.17
CA LEU A 123 3.07 -8.88 3.19
C LEU A 123 1.66 -9.31 3.59
N GLY A 124 1.42 -10.57 3.97
CA GLY A 124 0.10 -11.07 4.36
C GLY A 124 -0.88 -11.21 3.20
N ASN A 125 -2.12 -10.76 3.38
CA ASN A 125 -3.18 -10.78 2.37
C ASN A 125 -3.78 -9.38 2.15
N PRO A 126 -3.04 -8.44 1.57
CA PRO A 126 -3.49 -7.09 1.36
C PRO A 126 -4.39 -6.94 0.13
N ASP A 127 -5.25 -5.91 0.16
CA ASP A 127 -5.94 -5.40 -1.03
C ASP A 127 -5.10 -4.33 -1.74
N ILE A 128 -4.22 -3.65 -0.99
CA ILE A 128 -3.33 -2.60 -1.51
C ILE A 128 -1.92 -2.82 -0.94
N ILE A 129 -0.92 -2.75 -1.81
CA ILE A 129 0.49 -2.75 -1.42
C ILE A 129 1.10 -1.41 -1.82
N PHE A 130 1.63 -0.68 -0.84
CA PHE A 130 2.50 0.45 -1.09
C PHE A 130 3.96 0.00 -1.09
N VAL A 131 4.68 0.32 -2.16
CA VAL A 131 6.12 0.14 -2.26
C VAL A 131 6.78 1.51 -2.13
N PHE A 132 7.43 1.77 -1.00
CA PHE A 132 8.12 3.03 -0.75
C PHE A 132 9.61 2.80 -0.53
N GLY A 133 10.37 2.84 -1.63
CA GLY A 133 11.80 2.54 -1.67
C GLY A 133 12.52 3.32 -2.76
N GLY A 134 13.80 3.00 -2.94
CA GLY A 134 14.68 3.70 -3.90
C GLY A 134 15.46 4.85 -3.28
N THR A 135 15.06 5.36 -2.12
CA THR A 135 15.79 6.40 -1.38
C THR A 135 17.18 5.91 -1.01
N ASN A 136 17.28 4.72 -0.43
CA ASN A 136 18.58 4.15 -0.05
C ASN A 136 19.41 3.75 -1.27
N ASP A 137 18.80 3.31 -2.37
CA ASP A 137 19.52 3.06 -3.63
C ASP A 137 20.15 4.35 -4.17
N ALA A 138 19.43 5.48 -4.08
CA ALA A 138 19.95 6.79 -4.46
C ALA A 138 21.12 7.22 -3.54
N TRP A 139 20.94 7.12 -2.22
CA TRP A 139 21.93 7.55 -1.22
C TRP A 139 23.17 6.65 -1.18
N ALA A 140 23.00 5.34 -1.35
CA ALA A 140 24.10 4.39 -1.45
C ALA A 140 24.85 4.47 -2.79
N ASN A 141 24.36 5.28 -3.72
CA ASN A 141 24.85 5.33 -5.10
C ASN A 141 24.90 3.92 -5.72
N SER A 142 23.85 3.14 -5.51
CA SER A 142 23.72 1.80 -6.08
C SER A 142 23.81 1.83 -7.60
N PRO A 143 24.39 0.80 -8.24
CA PRO A 143 24.49 0.75 -9.70
C PRO A 143 23.07 0.67 -10.30
N VAL A 144 22.85 1.42 -11.37
CA VAL A 144 21.52 1.50 -12.00
C VAL A 144 21.25 0.27 -12.88
N GLY A 145 22.23 -0.15 -13.67
CA GLY A 145 22.12 -1.26 -14.63
C GLY A 145 21.28 -0.93 -15.85
N GLU A 146 21.13 -1.93 -16.73
CA GLU A 146 20.27 -1.84 -17.91
C GLU A 146 18.84 -2.26 -17.59
N TYR A 147 17.87 -1.86 -18.44
CA TYR A 147 16.50 -2.34 -18.32
C TYR A 147 16.41 -3.82 -18.68
N GLN A 148 15.89 -4.63 -17.76
CA GLN A 148 15.70 -6.08 -17.93
C GLN A 148 14.36 -6.48 -17.29
N TYR A 149 13.52 -7.20 -18.05
CA TYR A 149 12.15 -7.50 -17.65
C TYR A 149 11.85 -9.00 -17.52
N SER A 150 12.86 -9.86 -17.71
CA SER A 150 12.78 -11.31 -17.51
C SER A 150 14.15 -11.92 -17.24
N ASP A 151 14.15 -13.19 -16.84
CA ASP A 151 15.34 -14.04 -16.71
C ASP A 151 16.45 -13.45 -15.82
N TRP A 152 16.04 -12.79 -14.73
CA TRP A 152 16.98 -12.17 -13.79
C TRP A 152 17.82 -13.22 -13.05
N THR A 153 19.10 -13.01 -13.04
CA THR A 153 20.04 -13.66 -12.14
C THR A 153 20.17 -12.88 -10.83
N LYS A 154 20.76 -13.48 -9.80
CA LYS A 154 21.08 -12.76 -8.56
C LYS A 154 22.05 -11.59 -8.81
N GLU A 155 22.93 -11.73 -9.80
CA GLU A 155 23.89 -10.69 -10.16
C GLU A 155 23.19 -9.50 -10.84
N ASP A 156 22.24 -9.74 -11.72
CA ASP A 156 21.43 -8.67 -12.34
C ASP A 156 20.72 -7.85 -11.26
N CYS A 157 20.12 -8.53 -10.27
CA CYS A 157 19.41 -7.87 -9.17
C CYS A 157 20.33 -7.09 -8.20
N LYS A 158 21.63 -7.09 -8.37
CA LYS A 158 22.51 -6.13 -7.71
C LYS A 158 22.41 -4.73 -8.27
N ASN A 159 21.81 -4.56 -9.45
CA ASN A 159 21.56 -3.30 -10.11
C ASN A 159 20.10 -2.87 -9.92
N PHE A 160 19.86 -1.56 -9.84
CA PHE A 160 18.56 -1.01 -9.46
C PHE A 160 17.44 -1.35 -10.47
N ARG A 161 17.67 -1.14 -11.78
CA ARG A 161 16.64 -1.39 -12.81
C ARG A 161 16.20 -2.85 -12.87
N PRO A 162 17.10 -3.84 -12.99
CA PRO A 162 16.70 -5.26 -12.95
C PRO A 162 16.03 -5.64 -11.63
N ALA A 163 16.53 -5.14 -10.50
CA ALA A 163 15.97 -5.43 -9.18
C ALA A 163 14.54 -4.89 -9.02
N LEU A 164 14.29 -3.66 -9.44
CA LEU A 164 12.96 -3.05 -9.38
C LEU A 164 11.96 -3.79 -10.29
N ALA A 165 12.39 -4.16 -11.50
CA ALA A 165 11.58 -4.95 -12.44
C ALA A 165 11.25 -6.33 -11.84
N CYS A 166 12.25 -7.03 -11.32
CA CYS A 166 12.08 -8.32 -10.64
C CYS A 166 11.13 -8.19 -9.44
N LEU A 167 11.29 -7.16 -8.61
CA LEU A 167 10.42 -6.90 -7.47
C LEU A 167 8.94 -6.78 -7.89
N PHE A 168 8.66 -5.99 -8.91
CA PHE A 168 7.28 -5.79 -9.36
C PHE A 168 6.66 -7.03 -10.01
N ASP A 169 7.43 -7.77 -10.81
CA ASP A 169 7.00 -9.06 -11.34
C ASP A 169 6.65 -10.05 -10.22
N MET A 170 7.52 -10.17 -9.22
CA MET A 170 7.29 -11.04 -8.07
C MET A 170 6.05 -10.62 -7.27
N LEU A 171 5.88 -9.32 -7.00
CA LEU A 171 4.71 -8.80 -6.28
C LEU A 171 3.40 -9.08 -7.02
N GLN A 172 3.35 -8.86 -8.35
CA GLN A 172 2.16 -9.14 -9.15
C GLN A 172 1.82 -10.64 -9.19
N LYS A 173 2.83 -11.50 -9.28
CA LYS A 173 2.65 -12.96 -9.23
C LYS A 173 2.19 -13.45 -7.86
N ARG A 174 2.77 -12.88 -6.80
CA ARG A 174 2.49 -13.30 -5.41
C ARG A 174 1.15 -12.77 -4.90
N TYR A 175 0.76 -11.56 -5.33
CA TYR A 175 -0.45 -10.87 -4.89
C TYR A 175 -1.33 -10.43 -6.07
N PRO A 176 -1.85 -11.38 -6.88
CA PRO A 176 -2.53 -11.08 -8.15
C PRO A 176 -3.84 -10.30 -7.98
N LYS A 177 -4.38 -10.22 -6.77
CA LYS A 177 -5.59 -9.46 -6.44
C LYS A 177 -5.30 -8.11 -5.78
N ALA A 178 -4.08 -7.91 -5.29
CA ALA A 178 -3.70 -6.68 -4.64
C ALA A 178 -3.38 -5.60 -5.67
N ARG A 179 -3.81 -4.39 -5.39
CA ARG A 179 -3.35 -3.21 -6.11
C ARG A 179 -1.98 -2.82 -5.60
N ILE A 180 -1.00 -2.72 -6.50
CA ILE A 180 0.34 -2.24 -6.17
C ILE A 180 0.44 -0.77 -6.56
N CYS A 181 0.94 0.05 -5.63
CA CYS A 181 1.23 1.46 -5.83
C CYS A 181 2.67 1.74 -5.37
N SER A 182 3.46 2.34 -6.22
CA SER A 182 4.83 2.73 -5.91
C SER A 182 4.90 4.22 -5.58
N LEU A 183 5.69 4.56 -4.56
CA LEU A 183 5.92 5.94 -4.14
C LEU A 183 7.35 6.33 -4.50
N LEU A 184 7.48 7.38 -5.29
CA LEU A 184 8.78 7.97 -5.62
C LEU A 184 9.04 9.13 -4.68
N ASN A 185 10.08 9.04 -3.87
CA ASN A 185 10.48 10.11 -2.96
C ASN A 185 10.94 11.35 -3.75
N SER A 186 10.74 12.52 -3.17
CA SER A 186 11.27 13.78 -3.71
C SER A 186 12.81 13.82 -3.66
N GLU A 187 13.41 14.60 -4.58
CA GLU A 187 14.84 14.95 -4.57
C GLU A 187 15.82 13.76 -4.75
N LEU A 188 15.38 12.69 -5.39
CA LEU A 188 16.30 11.61 -5.76
C LEU A 188 17.04 11.96 -7.06
N ARG A 189 18.17 11.28 -7.31
CA ARG A 189 18.92 11.44 -8.55
C ARG A 189 18.13 10.93 -9.75
N GLU A 190 18.23 11.63 -10.88
CA GLU A 190 17.40 11.37 -12.06
C GLU A 190 17.46 9.93 -12.60
N PRO A 191 18.58 9.20 -12.62
CA PRO A 191 18.59 7.80 -13.07
C PRO A 191 17.69 6.87 -12.24
N ILE A 192 17.44 7.18 -10.94
CA ILE A 192 16.48 6.45 -10.10
C ILE A 192 15.06 6.86 -10.47
N ASN A 193 14.79 8.16 -10.60
CA ASN A 193 13.47 8.70 -10.94
C ASN A 193 12.99 8.15 -12.29
N GLU A 194 13.82 8.25 -13.32
CA GLU A 194 13.55 7.71 -14.66
C GLU A 194 13.25 6.21 -14.60
N SER A 195 14.08 5.44 -13.89
CA SER A 195 13.90 4.00 -13.75
C SER A 195 12.56 3.65 -13.10
N MET A 196 12.16 4.38 -12.04
CA MET A 196 10.88 4.18 -11.37
C MET A 196 9.71 4.47 -12.33
N ARG A 197 9.77 5.56 -13.12
CA ARG A 197 8.74 5.90 -14.11
C ARG A 197 8.58 4.83 -15.17
N GLU A 198 9.69 4.44 -15.82
CA GLU A 198 9.66 3.49 -16.91
C GLU A 198 9.25 2.08 -16.47
N ILE A 199 9.75 1.60 -15.34
CA ILE A 199 9.44 0.27 -14.85
C ILE A 199 8.01 0.21 -14.30
N CYS A 200 7.52 1.22 -13.57
CA CYS A 200 6.13 1.30 -13.17
C CYS A 200 5.18 1.31 -14.37
N LYS A 201 5.52 2.04 -15.43
CA LYS A 201 4.77 2.06 -16.69
C LYS A 201 4.73 0.68 -17.35
N HIS A 202 5.87 -0.03 -17.42
CA HIS A 202 5.95 -1.37 -18.00
C HIS A 202 5.00 -2.37 -17.29
N TYR A 203 4.97 -2.35 -15.95
CA TYR A 203 4.14 -3.25 -15.15
C TYR A 203 2.72 -2.72 -14.91
N ASN A 204 2.34 -1.57 -15.48
CA ASN A 204 1.07 -0.90 -15.22
C ASN A 204 0.81 -0.68 -13.71
N ILE A 205 1.88 -0.33 -12.99
CA ILE A 205 1.83 0.01 -11.57
C ILE A 205 1.66 1.52 -11.45
N GLN A 206 0.72 1.95 -10.61
CA GLN A 206 0.56 3.37 -10.34
C GLN A 206 1.78 3.90 -9.59
N LEU A 207 2.44 4.91 -10.16
CA LEU A 207 3.48 5.68 -9.50
C LEU A 207 2.88 6.99 -8.96
N ILE A 208 3.18 7.30 -7.70
CA ILE A 208 2.92 8.61 -7.09
C ILE A 208 4.26 9.26 -6.86
N GLU A 209 4.53 10.33 -7.61
CA GLU A 209 5.75 11.13 -7.47
C GLU A 209 5.51 12.18 -6.40
N LEU A 210 6.20 12.02 -5.27
CA LEU A 210 6.11 12.93 -4.15
C LEU A 210 6.96 14.17 -4.40
N HIS A 211 6.46 15.32 -3.99
CA HIS A 211 7.16 16.60 -4.11
C HIS A 211 7.00 17.42 -2.82
N ASP A 212 7.94 18.33 -2.57
CA ASP A 212 7.89 19.30 -1.48
C ASP A 212 7.68 18.64 -0.09
N ILE A 213 8.37 17.52 0.15
CA ILE A 213 8.31 16.81 1.43
C ILE A 213 9.27 17.45 2.41
N ASP A 214 8.73 18.07 3.45
CA ASP A 214 9.54 18.61 4.56
C ASP A 214 10.27 17.49 5.30
N LYS A 215 11.57 17.69 5.54
CA LYS A 215 12.45 16.68 6.11
C LYS A 215 13.29 17.23 7.26
N GLN A 216 13.41 16.44 8.29
CA GLN A 216 14.35 16.64 9.39
C GLN A 216 15.35 15.49 9.39
N ASN A 217 16.64 15.80 9.37
CA ASN A 217 17.70 14.82 9.30
C ASN A 217 17.52 13.80 8.14
N GLY A 218 17.10 14.30 6.95
CA GLY A 218 16.90 13.51 5.74
C GLY A 218 15.61 12.69 5.69
N HIS A 219 14.80 12.69 6.74
CA HIS A 219 13.55 11.92 6.84
C HIS A 219 12.34 12.83 7.02
N PRO A 220 11.15 12.44 6.54
CA PRO A 220 9.95 13.25 6.68
C PRO A 220 9.69 13.68 8.13
N SER A 221 9.44 14.99 8.32
CA SER A 221 8.92 15.56 9.57
C SER A 221 7.42 15.26 9.70
N ILE A 222 6.78 15.67 10.81
CA ILE A 222 5.32 15.62 10.93
C ILE A 222 4.64 16.29 9.73
N SER A 223 5.13 17.45 9.31
CA SER A 223 4.63 18.17 8.12
C SER A 223 4.85 17.35 6.86
N GLY A 224 6.04 16.75 6.70
CA GLY A 224 6.34 15.88 5.57
C GLY A 224 5.49 14.62 5.52
N MET A 225 5.27 13.98 6.66
CA MET A 225 4.38 12.81 6.77
C MET A 225 2.95 13.14 6.35
N LYS A 226 2.45 14.31 6.80
CA LYS A 226 1.13 14.79 6.38
C LYS A 226 1.08 15.08 4.88
N SER A 227 2.11 15.73 4.32
CA SER A 227 2.20 16.01 2.89
C SER A 227 2.20 14.72 2.05
N ILE A 228 2.92 13.68 2.46
CA ILE A 228 2.89 12.37 1.80
C ILE A 228 1.45 11.81 1.82
N CYS A 229 0.78 11.83 2.97
CA CYS A 229 -0.60 11.37 3.09
C CYS A 229 -1.54 12.14 2.15
N ASP A 230 -1.49 13.46 2.14
CA ASP A 230 -2.35 14.33 1.32
C ASP A 230 -2.13 14.08 -0.18
N GLN A 231 -0.88 13.89 -0.60
CA GLN A 231 -0.54 13.56 -1.99
C GLN A 231 -1.04 12.16 -2.38
N LEU A 232 -0.99 11.19 -1.47
CA LEU A 232 -1.58 9.86 -1.65
C LEU A 232 -3.11 9.92 -1.77
N LEU A 233 -3.79 10.69 -0.90
CA LEU A 233 -5.25 10.83 -0.93
C LEU A 233 -5.73 11.48 -2.24
N THR A 234 -4.94 12.39 -2.80
CA THR A 234 -5.26 13.07 -4.06
C THR A 234 -4.86 12.23 -5.29
N GLY A 235 -3.71 11.58 -5.24
CA GLY A 235 -3.11 10.91 -6.38
C GLY A 235 -3.57 9.46 -6.58
N LEU A 236 -4.00 8.78 -5.52
CA LEU A 236 -4.41 7.37 -5.63
C LEU A 236 -5.74 7.27 -6.38
N LYS A 237 -5.71 6.75 -7.60
CA LYS A 237 -6.93 6.47 -8.38
C LYS A 237 -7.70 5.34 -7.67
N ASP A 238 -9.01 5.36 -7.68
CA ASP A 238 -9.85 4.27 -7.11
C ASP A 238 -9.87 3.03 -7.98
#